data_9180c17c01431130e2522d529d18823c
#
_entry.id   9180c17c01431130e2522d529d18823c
#
_cell.length_a   1.000
_cell.length_b   1.000
_cell.length_c   1.000
_cell.angle_alpha   90.00
_cell.angle_beta   90.00
_cell.angle_gamma   90.00
#
_symmetry.space_group_name_H-M   'P 1'
#
loop_
_entity.id
_entity.type
_entity.pdbx_description
1 polymer ?
#
loop_
_entity_poly.entity_id
_entity_poly.type
_entity_poly.pdbx_seq_one_letter_code
_entity_poly.pdbx_strand_id
1 'polypeptide(L)'
;MPIDQLHAPAGLPATVKGEAISNLMHLIWRSRPDLQEVFDLGDEKGREAFIRWYRVAALREFRMPALIPVDGRVPAAPSSLLYDMKALAERASRFGQWLPLSARRRLLRGWTRTAILLSARGAGQNRNAAPELPQPGVNLIGYANGLLSLGEHMRMTARAFETTPCPFAFVDYRNGARDRQQVASERVALAESNRFSVNLFHINADQMLNAYCHFGHGFFQQRYNIGFWAWELEIFPDGWVPAIDLLDEIWAPSRFVQQALASVTDRPVTLMPQCVELPPFAPLGRAHFRLPDDHYLFIYAFDFLSYIDRKNPIAAVRAFKAAFPQGTEKAGLVVKVMHATESDPRWRAMLEDIAGDGRIVVINEAMSRAESLALMACCDSFLSLHRSEGFGRGPAEAMALGKPVVVTGYSGNMDFTLPDNSLLVDYKLVPVEPGQYVFGEGQVWAEPDVAHAARHMRALFDDRDMARAVAQRGQAHVREALSARSIGALMVQRLEAIDLPGGPLQAGA
;
A
#
# COMPACT_ATOMS: atom_id res chain seq x y z
N MET A 1 -10.76 -11.51 17.10
CA MET A 1 -11.48 -10.94 18.28
C MET A 1 -12.46 -9.91 17.77
N PRO A 2 -13.73 -9.89 18.21
CA PRO A 2 -14.68 -8.85 17.80
C PRO A 2 -14.17 -7.47 18.22
N ILE A 3 -14.39 -6.47 17.38
CA ILE A 3 -13.86 -5.11 17.59
C ILE A 3 -14.40 -4.48 18.89
N ASP A 4 -15.62 -4.83 19.28
CA ASP A 4 -16.26 -4.37 20.51
C ASP A 4 -15.57 -4.86 21.79
N GLN A 5 -14.73 -5.89 21.69
CA GLN A 5 -13.97 -6.43 22.81
C GLN A 5 -12.57 -5.82 22.98
N LEU A 6 -12.15 -4.92 22.08
CA LEU A 6 -10.80 -4.33 22.14
C LEU A 6 -10.54 -3.56 23.45
N HIS A 7 -11.59 -3.00 24.07
CA HIS A 7 -11.46 -2.29 25.34
C HIS A 7 -11.69 -3.17 26.59
N ALA A 8 -12.13 -4.42 26.40
CA ALA A 8 -12.27 -5.38 27.47
C ALA A 8 -10.88 -5.82 27.99
N PRO A 9 -10.78 -6.30 29.23
CA PRO A 9 -9.54 -6.86 29.76
C PRO A 9 -9.03 -8.03 28.92
N ALA A 10 -7.71 -8.08 28.70
CA ALA A 10 -7.04 -9.09 27.87
C ALA A 10 -6.88 -10.46 28.54
N GLY A 11 -7.53 -10.72 29.67
CA GLY A 11 -7.39 -11.97 30.43
C GLY A 11 -6.06 -12.11 31.20
N LEU A 12 -5.21 -11.10 31.15
CA LEU A 12 -3.98 -11.03 31.96
C LEU A 12 -4.31 -10.65 33.40
N PRO A 13 -3.53 -11.12 34.40
CA PRO A 13 -3.72 -10.70 35.79
C PRO A 13 -3.69 -9.18 35.93
N ALA A 14 -4.61 -8.62 36.69
CA ALA A 14 -4.56 -7.20 37.03
C ALA A 14 -3.33 -6.89 37.89
N THR A 15 -2.90 -5.62 37.88
CA THR A 15 -1.85 -5.15 38.78
C THR A 15 -2.36 -5.07 40.25
N VAL A 16 -1.46 -4.92 41.23
CA VAL A 16 -1.83 -4.69 42.63
C VAL A 16 -2.78 -3.50 42.81
N LYS A 17 -2.71 -2.52 41.94
CA LYS A 17 -3.60 -1.35 41.92
C LYS A 17 -4.95 -1.61 41.23
N GLY A 18 -5.24 -2.86 40.83
CA GLY A 18 -6.46 -3.22 40.14
C GLY A 18 -6.53 -2.76 38.65
N GLU A 19 -5.41 -2.32 38.10
CA GLU A 19 -5.35 -1.89 36.70
C GLU A 19 -5.19 -3.11 35.78
N ALA A 20 -6.05 -3.21 34.75
CA ALA A 20 -6.01 -4.28 33.79
C ALA A 20 -5.43 -3.81 32.44
N ILE A 21 -4.73 -4.69 31.75
CA ILE A 21 -4.33 -4.49 30.36
C ILE A 21 -5.54 -4.80 29.48
N SER A 22 -5.97 -3.86 28.62
CA SER A 22 -7.03 -4.09 27.67
C SER A 22 -6.53 -4.92 26.47
N ASN A 23 -7.47 -5.51 25.71
CA ASN A 23 -7.15 -6.22 24.50
C ASN A 23 -6.42 -5.32 23.48
N LEU A 24 -6.77 -4.03 23.37
CA LEU A 24 -6.06 -3.07 22.53
C LEU A 24 -4.61 -2.85 22.99
N MET A 25 -4.39 -2.69 24.28
CA MET A 25 -3.04 -2.57 24.85
C MET A 25 -2.21 -3.83 24.57
N HIS A 26 -2.81 -5.00 24.72
CA HIS A 26 -2.17 -6.27 24.42
C HIS A 26 -1.90 -6.42 22.91
N LEU A 27 -2.80 -5.98 22.05
CA LEU A 27 -2.63 -5.93 20.61
C LEU A 27 -1.43 -5.06 20.22
N ILE A 28 -1.32 -3.85 20.80
CA ILE A 28 -0.18 -2.95 20.60
C ILE A 28 1.13 -3.62 21.03
N TRP A 29 1.15 -4.26 22.20
CA TRP A 29 2.32 -4.97 22.68
C TRP A 29 2.73 -6.13 21.76
N ARG A 30 1.77 -6.94 21.29
CA ARG A 30 2.00 -8.05 20.34
C ARG A 30 2.51 -7.59 18.98
N SER A 31 2.15 -6.42 18.53
CA SER A 31 2.57 -5.87 17.25
C SER A 31 3.96 -5.19 17.26
N ARG A 32 4.59 -5.09 18.46
CA ARG A 32 5.80 -4.32 18.68
C ARG A 32 6.87 -5.17 19.39
N PRO A 33 7.81 -5.81 18.66
CA PRO A 33 8.89 -6.60 19.25
C PRO A 33 9.72 -5.82 20.27
N ASP A 34 9.99 -4.54 20.00
CA ASP A 34 10.72 -3.65 20.92
C ASP A 34 9.99 -3.45 22.26
N LEU A 35 8.66 -3.45 22.28
CA LEU A 35 7.89 -3.40 23.53
C LEU A 35 7.91 -4.75 24.26
N GLN A 36 7.99 -5.86 23.54
CA GLN A 36 8.09 -7.19 24.12
C GLN A 36 9.44 -7.42 24.79
N GLU A 37 10.53 -6.87 24.23
CA GLU A 37 11.86 -6.90 24.82
C GLU A 37 11.95 -6.10 26.13
N VAL A 38 11.19 -4.99 26.24
CA VAL A 38 11.25 -4.08 27.37
C VAL A 38 10.24 -4.41 28.47
N PHE A 39 9.04 -4.90 28.09
CA PHE A 39 7.93 -5.13 29.02
C PHE A 39 7.49 -6.59 29.00
N ASP A 40 7.88 -7.35 30.05
CA ASP A 40 7.35 -8.70 30.26
C ASP A 40 5.95 -8.61 30.89
N LEU A 41 4.92 -8.93 30.13
CA LEU A 41 3.53 -8.92 30.60
C LEU A 41 3.19 -10.14 31.48
N GLY A 42 4.05 -11.15 31.54
CA GLY A 42 3.97 -12.26 32.51
C GLY A 42 4.27 -11.80 33.95
N ASP A 43 5.13 -10.79 34.09
CA ASP A 43 5.49 -10.20 35.39
C ASP A 43 4.62 -8.98 35.72
N GLU A 44 4.31 -8.80 37.01
CA GLU A 44 3.50 -7.70 37.50
C GLU A 44 4.17 -6.33 37.29
N LYS A 45 5.47 -6.23 37.56
CA LYS A 45 6.24 -4.99 37.34
C LYS A 45 6.30 -4.63 35.88
N GLY A 46 6.42 -5.62 34.99
CA GLY A 46 6.36 -5.45 33.56
C GLY A 46 5.00 -4.91 33.10
N ARG A 47 3.88 -5.45 33.61
CA ARG A 47 2.52 -4.93 33.35
C ARG A 47 2.33 -3.49 33.83
N GLU A 48 2.75 -3.16 35.07
CA GLU A 48 2.69 -1.78 35.57
C GLU A 48 3.53 -0.81 34.73
N ALA A 49 4.73 -1.22 34.32
CA ALA A 49 5.61 -0.41 33.50
C ALA A 49 5.01 -0.19 32.09
N PHE A 50 4.42 -1.23 31.51
CA PHE A 50 3.75 -1.14 30.21
C PHE A 50 2.51 -0.23 30.28
N ILE A 51 1.67 -0.33 31.32
CA ILE A 51 0.51 0.57 31.50
C ILE A 51 0.97 2.04 31.63
N ARG A 52 2.06 2.30 32.36
CA ARG A 52 2.65 3.65 32.43
C ARG A 52 3.16 4.15 31.09
N TRP A 53 3.87 3.29 30.35
CA TRP A 53 4.32 3.61 29.00
C TRP A 53 3.13 3.93 28.07
N TYR A 54 2.10 3.07 28.08
CA TYR A 54 0.91 3.24 27.26
C TYR A 54 0.25 4.60 27.51
N ARG A 55 0.07 4.99 28.74
CA ARG A 55 -0.54 6.26 29.13
C ARG A 55 0.27 7.49 28.72
N VAL A 56 1.57 7.38 28.58
CA VAL A 56 2.47 8.51 28.33
C VAL A 56 2.99 8.54 26.90
N ALA A 57 3.43 7.39 26.38
CA ALA A 57 4.13 7.27 25.11
C ALA A 57 3.21 6.85 23.96
N ALA A 58 2.26 5.94 24.20
CA ALA A 58 1.38 5.44 23.17
C ALA A 58 0.57 6.55 22.47
N LEU A 59 0.08 7.53 23.24
CA LEU A 59 -0.59 8.72 22.68
C LEU A 59 0.24 9.46 21.64
N ARG A 60 1.57 9.46 21.80
CA ARG A 60 2.49 10.13 20.88
C ARG A 60 2.85 9.26 19.70
N GLU A 61 3.17 8.00 19.97
CA GLU A 61 3.61 7.05 18.95
C GLU A 61 2.48 6.69 18.00
N PHE A 62 1.30 6.39 18.54
CA PHE A 62 0.11 6.05 17.75
C PHE A 62 -0.74 7.26 17.34
N ARG A 63 -0.32 8.49 17.73
CA ARG A 63 -1.07 9.73 17.44
C ARG A 63 -2.54 9.66 17.83
N MET A 64 -2.82 8.97 18.94
CA MET A 64 -4.18 8.84 19.45
C MET A 64 -4.76 10.21 19.78
N PRO A 65 -6.02 10.49 19.41
CA PRO A 65 -6.69 11.75 19.76
C PRO A 65 -6.90 11.93 21.26
N ALA A 66 -7.06 10.83 22.00
CA ALA A 66 -7.15 10.81 23.46
C ALA A 66 -6.75 9.42 24.00
N LEU A 67 -6.46 9.33 25.32
CA LEU A 67 -6.37 8.03 26.01
C LEU A 67 -7.71 7.32 25.87
N ILE A 68 -7.69 6.12 25.34
CA ILE A 68 -8.84 5.22 25.36
C ILE A 68 -8.85 4.62 26.77
N PRO A 69 -9.81 4.94 27.64
CA PRO A 69 -9.82 4.44 29.00
C PRO A 69 -9.98 2.92 29.02
N VAL A 70 -9.34 2.28 29.99
CA VAL A 70 -9.46 0.84 30.22
C VAL A 70 -10.89 0.41 30.59
N ASP A 71 -11.75 1.37 30.97
CA ASP A 71 -13.15 1.19 31.36
C ASP A 71 -14.18 1.29 30.20
N GLY A 72 -13.71 1.27 28.96
CA GLY A 72 -14.56 1.19 27.75
C GLY A 72 -15.36 2.46 27.39
N ARG A 73 -15.10 3.60 28.05
CA ARG A 73 -15.70 4.88 27.67
C ARG A 73 -14.85 5.57 26.63
N VAL A 74 -15.31 5.56 25.38
CA VAL A 74 -14.62 6.21 24.25
C VAL A 74 -14.87 7.71 24.30
N PRO A 75 -13.83 8.56 24.36
CA PRO A 75 -13.99 9.99 24.15
C PRO A 75 -14.40 10.28 22.70
N ALA A 76 -15.28 11.26 22.49
CA ALA A 76 -15.63 11.71 21.16
C ALA A 76 -14.37 12.15 20.37
N ALA A 77 -14.39 11.97 19.04
CA ALA A 77 -13.30 12.37 18.14
C ALA A 77 -12.90 13.83 18.38
N PRO A 78 -11.59 14.17 18.32
CA PRO A 78 -11.13 15.53 18.53
C PRO A 78 -11.69 16.45 17.46
N SER A 79 -12.18 17.62 17.88
CA SER A 79 -12.58 18.69 16.98
C SER A 79 -11.41 19.14 16.11
N SER A 80 -11.69 19.65 14.91
CA SER A 80 -10.72 20.23 13.96
C SER A 80 -9.71 21.19 14.60
N LEU A 81 -10.11 21.84 15.70
CA LEU A 81 -9.28 22.76 16.49
C LEU A 81 -7.96 22.14 17.02
N LEU A 82 -7.98 20.83 17.38
CA LEU A 82 -6.76 20.14 17.85
C LEU A 82 -5.79 19.82 16.71
N TYR A 83 -6.33 19.61 15.51
CA TYR A 83 -5.53 19.42 14.30
C TYR A 83 -4.83 20.73 13.89
N ASP A 84 -5.55 21.85 13.96
CA ASP A 84 -5.04 23.19 13.66
C ASP A 84 -4.01 23.64 14.70
N MET A 85 -4.24 23.37 15.98
CA MET A 85 -3.28 23.64 17.06
C MET A 85 -2.00 22.81 16.92
N LYS A 86 -2.07 21.57 16.44
CA LYS A 86 -0.89 20.74 16.19
C LYS A 86 -0.09 21.24 15.00
N ALA A 87 -0.76 21.65 13.91
CA ALA A 87 -0.12 22.27 12.76
C ALA A 87 0.56 23.59 13.14
N LEU A 88 -0.06 24.36 14.06
CA LEU A 88 0.53 25.59 14.64
C LEU A 88 1.75 25.29 15.52
N ALA A 89 1.69 24.24 16.35
CA ALA A 89 2.81 23.81 17.20
C ALA A 89 3.99 23.28 16.37
N GLU A 90 3.72 22.59 15.25
CA GLU A 90 4.75 22.15 14.31
C GLU A 90 5.38 23.33 13.55
N ARG A 91 4.58 24.35 13.16
CA ARG A 91 5.10 25.62 12.61
C ARG A 91 5.92 26.39 13.66
N ALA A 92 5.45 26.49 14.89
CA ALA A 92 6.18 27.14 15.98
C ALA A 92 7.48 26.39 16.33
N SER A 93 7.53 25.05 16.18
CA SER A 93 8.76 24.27 16.39
C SER A 93 9.84 24.56 15.34
N ARG A 94 9.46 24.94 14.12
CA ARG A 94 10.40 25.42 13.08
C ARG A 94 10.98 26.80 13.43
N PHE A 95 10.21 27.67 14.06
CA PHE A 95 10.71 28.97 14.59
C PHE A 95 11.57 28.80 15.85
N GLY A 96 11.40 27.72 16.60
CA GLY A 96 12.13 27.42 17.83
C GLY A 96 13.51 26.75 17.64
N GLN A 97 14.09 26.75 16.43
CA GLN A 97 15.41 26.15 16.18
C GLN A 97 16.54 26.78 17.01
N TRP A 98 16.32 28.00 17.52
CA TRP A 98 17.26 28.77 18.34
C TRP A 98 17.20 28.45 19.84
N LEU A 99 16.24 27.63 20.30
CA LEU A 99 16.09 27.31 21.71
C LEU A 99 16.81 26.01 22.05
N PRO A 100 17.48 25.91 23.23
CA PRO A 100 18.09 24.69 23.73
C PRO A 100 17.07 23.54 23.78
N LEU A 101 17.50 22.31 23.50
CA LEU A 101 16.66 21.10 23.45
C LEU A 101 15.81 20.89 24.72
N SER A 102 16.32 21.30 25.89
CA SER A 102 15.63 21.22 27.18
C SER A 102 14.45 22.21 27.29
N ALA A 103 14.60 23.42 26.74
CA ALA A 103 13.54 24.42 26.69
C ALA A 103 12.45 24.04 25.69
N ARG A 104 12.82 23.49 24.53
CA ARG A 104 11.90 22.90 23.55
C ARG A 104 11.05 21.78 24.16
N ARG A 105 11.68 20.87 24.89
CA ARG A 105 10.98 19.76 25.56
C ARG A 105 10.00 20.24 26.65
N ARG A 106 10.33 21.32 27.39
CA ARG A 106 9.42 21.90 28.41
C ARG A 106 8.21 22.57 27.75
N LEU A 107 8.41 23.36 26.69
CA LEU A 107 7.33 23.99 25.94
C LEU A 107 6.40 22.96 25.32
N LEU A 108 6.93 21.93 24.66
CA LEU A 108 6.14 20.84 24.08
C LEU A 108 5.35 20.06 25.14
N ARG A 109 5.92 19.84 26.36
CA ARG A 109 5.20 19.20 27.47
C ARG A 109 4.07 20.07 28.01
N GLY A 110 4.29 21.38 28.14
CA GLY A 110 3.26 22.34 28.58
C GLY A 110 2.07 22.36 27.59
N TRP A 111 2.35 22.46 26.29
CA TRP A 111 1.34 22.47 25.23
C TRP A 111 0.56 21.15 25.16
N THR A 112 1.23 20.01 25.25
CA THR A 112 0.60 18.69 25.23
C THR A 112 -0.35 18.52 26.42
N ARG A 113 0.04 19.00 27.61
CA ARG A 113 -0.77 18.96 28.83
C ARG A 113 -2.03 19.84 28.71
N THR A 114 -1.89 21.03 28.13
CA THR A 114 -3.01 21.97 27.87
C THR A 114 -3.97 21.42 26.83
N ALA A 115 -3.48 20.84 25.75
CA ALA A 115 -4.29 20.21 24.72
C ALA A 115 -5.09 19.00 25.23
N ILE A 116 -4.49 18.17 26.11
CA ILE A 116 -5.16 17.06 26.79
C ILE A 116 -6.28 17.56 27.71
N LEU A 117 -6.04 18.61 28.47
CA LEU A 117 -7.04 19.19 29.38
C LEU A 117 -8.20 19.87 28.64
N LEU A 118 -7.94 20.49 27.48
CA LEU A 118 -8.96 21.10 26.64
C LEU A 118 -9.81 20.06 25.91
N SER A 119 -9.20 18.96 25.45
CA SER A 119 -9.92 17.86 24.81
C SER A 119 -10.85 17.11 25.79
N ALA A 120 -10.43 16.98 27.04
CA ALA A 120 -11.27 16.37 28.09
C ALA A 120 -12.50 17.24 28.42
N ARG A 121 -12.44 18.57 28.25
CA ARG A 121 -13.58 19.49 28.43
C ARG A 121 -14.54 19.51 27.25
N GLY A 122 -14.05 19.29 26.00
CA GLY A 122 -14.89 19.25 24.79
C GLY A 122 -15.72 17.98 24.62
N ALA A 123 -15.36 16.88 25.29
CA ALA A 123 -16.01 15.59 25.17
C ALA A 123 -17.42 15.52 25.81
N GLY A 124 -17.88 16.60 26.43
CA GLY A 124 -19.15 16.67 27.18
C GLY A 124 -20.41 17.04 26.40
N GLN A 125 -20.32 17.46 25.13
CA GLN A 125 -21.44 18.18 24.50
C GLN A 125 -22.24 17.48 23.40
N ASN A 126 -22.03 16.18 23.12
CA ASN A 126 -22.91 15.51 22.11
C ASN A 126 -23.28 14.08 22.53
N ARG A 127 -23.99 13.92 23.64
CA ARG A 127 -24.40 12.62 24.19
C ARG A 127 -25.80 12.15 23.80
N ASN A 128 -26.57 12.87 22.98
CA ASN A 128 -27.99 12.59 22.76
C ASN A 128 -28.41 12.27 21.32
N ALA A 129 -27.51 12.11 20.37
CA ALA A 129 -27.87 11.50 19.09
C ALA A 129 -27.69 9.99 19.23
N ALA A 130 -28.76 9.22 19.13
CA ALA A 130 -28.68 7.78 18.89
C ALA A 130 -27.76 7.59 17.67
N PRO A 131 -26.80 6.62 17.69
CA PRO A 131 -25.96 6.38 16.53
C PRO A 131 -26.87 6.06 15.34
N GLU A 132 -26.86 6.90 14.32
CA GLU A 132 -27.52 6.57 13.05
C GLU A 132 -26.92 5.27 12.53
N LEU A 133 -27.78 4.31 12.19
CA LEU A 133 -27.35 3.08 11.55
C LEU A 133 -26.62 3.44 10.25
N PRO A 134 -25.49 2.81 9.96
CA PRO A 134 -24.75 3.10 8.74
C PRO A 134 -25.61 2.75 7.52
N GLN A 135 -25.54 3.59 6.48
CA GLN A 135 -26.25 3.37 5.23
C GLN A 135 -25.57 2.24 4.43
N PRO A 136 -26.32 1.48 3.61
CA PRO A 136 -25.71 0.53 2.68
C PRO A 136 -24.71 1.22 1.74
N GLY A 137 -23.51 0.65 1.61
CA GLY A 137 -22.46 1.21 0.77
C GLY A 137 -21.06 1.02 1.35
N VAL A 138 -20.05 1.63 0.69
CA VAL A 138 -18.64 1.42 0.98
C VAL A 138 -17.91 2.72 1.27
N ASN A 139 -17.21 2.79 2.39
CA ASN A 139 -16.23 3.82 2.69
C ASN A 139 -14.87 3.35 2.20
N LEU A 140 -14.30 4.00 1.18
CA LEU A 140 -12.95 3.76 0.71
C LEU A 140 -11.98 4.58 1.58
N ILE A 141 -11.15 3.91 2.36
CA ILE A 141 -10.31 4.55 3.39
C ILE A 141 -8.84 4.38 3.02
N GLY A 142 -8.12 5.49 2.89
CA GLY A 142 -6.69 5.45 2.55
C GLY A 142 -6.15 6.77 2.04
N TYR A 143 -5.12 6.71 1.21
CA TYR A 143 -4.40 7.88 0.69
C TYR A 143 -5.04 8.41 -0.60
N ALA A 144 -6.29 8.88 -0.52
CA ALA A 144 -7.13 9.21 -1.66
C ALA A 144 -6.46 10.16 -2.69
N ASN A 145 -5.75 11.18 -2.22
CA ASN A 145 -5.05 12.19 -3.03
C ASN A 145 -3.52 11.98 -3.09
N GLY A 146 -3.01 10.83 -2.62
CA GLY A 146 -1.57 10.52 -2.64
C GLY A 146 -1.10 9.92 -3.97
N LEU A 147 0.15 10.22 -4.38
CA LEU A 147 0.81 9.58 -5.55
C LEU A 147 1.34 8.17 -5.25
N LEU A 148 1.01 7.61 -4.10
CA LEU A 148 1.40 6.27 -3.69
C LEU A 148 0.65 5.19 -4.48
N SER A 149 1.26 4.01 -4.65
CA SER A 149 0.62 2.83 -5.26
C SER A 149 -0.72 2.47 -4.59
N LEU A 150 -0.81 2.61 -3.26
CA LEU A 150 -2.05 2.39 -2.50
C LEU A 150 -3.11 3.45 -2.80
N GLY A 151 -2.73 4.70 -3.05
CA GLY A 151 -3.66 5.76 -3.47
C GLY A 151 -4.22 5.48 -4.86
N GLU A 152 -3.37 5.04 -5.80
CA GLU A 152 -3.82 4.62 -7.13
C GLU A 152 -4.74 3.40 -7.05
N HIS A 153 -4.39 2.41 -6.23
CA HIS A 153 -5.24 1.26 -5.99
C HIS A 153 -6.63 1.67 -5.48
N MET A 154 -6.70 2.61 -4.54
CA MET A 154 -7.96 3.13 -4.02
C MET A 154 -8.79 3.84 -5.10
N ARG A 155 -8.16 4.68 -5.95
CA ARG A 155 -8.85 5.34 -7.07
C ARG A 155 -9.37 4.33 -8.11
N MET A 156 -8.60 3.29 -8.39
CA MET A 156 -9.03 2.21 -9.30
C MET A 156 -10.18 1.39 -8.71
N THR A 157 -10.20 1.17 -7.39
CA THR A 157 -11.34 0.57 -6.69
C THR A 157 -12.60 1.43 -6.81
N ALA A 158 -12.46 2.75 -6.70
CA ALA A 158 -13.57 3.67 -6.93
C ALA A 158 -14.09 3.59 -8.38
N ARG A 159 -13.19 3.54 -9.37
CA ARG A 159 -13.58 3.32 -10.79
C ARG A 159 -14.37 2.02 -10.97
N ALA A 160 -13.99 0.96 -10.25
CA ALA A 160 -14.75 -0.27 -10.27
C ALA A 160 -16.17 -0.09 -9.68
N PHE A 161 -16.31 0.58 -8.54
CA PHE A 161 -17.61 0.88 -7.95
C PHE A 161 -18.48 1.82 -8.81
N GLU A 162 -17.89 2.77 -9.54
CA GLU A 162 -18.61 3.64 -10.48
C GLU A 162 -19.37 2.87 -11.57
N THR A 163 -18.97 1.63 -11.86
CA THR A 163 -19.67 0.76 -12.82
C THR A 163 -20.82 -0.04 -12.22
N THR A 164 -21.08 0.13 -10.93
CA THR A 164 -22.06 -0.61 -10.14
C THR A 164 -23.07 0.32 -9.46
N PRO A 165 -24.21 -0.17 -9.00
CA PRO A 165 -25.14 0.64 -8.22
C PRO A 165 -24.69 0.86 -6.76
N CYS A 166 -23.60 0.25 -6.31
CA CYS A 166 -23.12 0.35 -4.93
C CYS A 166 -22.59 1.76 -4.62
N PRO A 167 -23.20 2.50 -3.68
CA PRO A 167 -22.71 3.83 -3.33
C PRO A 167 -21.40 3.73 -2.54
N PHE A 168 -20.48 4.67 -2.78
CA PHE A 168 -19.23 4.75 -2.06
C PHE A 168 -18.82 6.19 -1.73
N ALA A 169 -17.86 6.34 -0.82
CA ALA A 169 -17.28 7.64 -0.49
C ALA A 169 -15.79 7.48 -0.13
N PHE A 170 -14.99 8.49 -0.42
CA PHE A 170 -13.59 8.54 -0.02
C PHE A 170 -13.43 9.12 1.38
N VAL A 171 -12.70 8.41 2.24
CA VAL A 171 -12.26 8.88 3.55
C VAL A 171 -10.73 8.94 3.58
N ASP A 172 -10.19 10.13 3.78
CA ASP A 172 -8.75 10.36 3.69
C ASP A 172 -8.01 9.93 4.97
N TYR A 173 -6.91 9.20 4.79
CA TYR A 173 -6.00 8.81 5.86
C TYR A 173 -4.60 9.35 5.58
N ARG A 174 -4.17 10.38 6.34
CA ARG A 174 -2.91 11.10 6.10
C ARG A 174 -1.75 10.67 7.02
N ASN A 175 -2.01 9.81 7.99
CA ASN A 175 -0.98 9.39 8.93
C ASN A 175 -0.01 8.37 8.28
N GLY A 176 1.29 8.48 8.57
CA GLY A 176 2.30 7.55 8.07
C GLY A 176 2.90 7.83 6.70
N ALA A 177 2.33 8.75 5.90
CA ALA A 177 2.79 9.02 4.54
C ALA A 177 3.19 10.49 4.30
N ARG A 178 3.65 11.21 5.34
CA ARG A 178 3.86 12.67 5.28
C ARG A 178 4.82 13.14 4.18
N ASP A 179 5.83 12.34 3.85
CA ASP A 179 6.87 12.71 2.87
C ASP A 179 6.53 12.27 1.44
N ARG A 180 5.45 11.49 1.25
CA ARG A 180 5.05 10.91 -0.03
C ARG A 180 3.75 11.51 -0.60
N GLN A 181 3.22 12.57 0.03
CA GLN A 181 1.99 13.23 -0.40
C GLN A 181 2.29 14.36 -1.41
N GLN A 182 2.89 14.05 -2.53
CA GLN A 182 2.67 14.87 -3.71
C GLN A 182 1.20 14.66 -4.10
N VAL A 183 0.47 15.75 -4.24
CA VAL A 183 -0.97 15.72 -4.51
C VAL A 183 -1.17 15.17 -5.92
N ALA A 184 -2.00 14.14 -6.08
CA ALA A 184 -2.41 13.65 -7.38
C ALA A 184 -3.02 14.80 -8.22
N SER A 185 -2.83 14.76 -9.52
CA SER A 185 -3.39 15.76 -10.44
C SER A 185 -4.93 15.79 -10.42
N GLU A 186 -5.56 14.67 -10.10
CA GLU A 186 -7.01 14.54 -9.92
C GLU A 186 -7.33 14.46 -8.42
N ARG A 187 -7.94 15.50 -7.89
CA ARG A 187 -8.43 15.51 -6.51
C ARG A 187 -9.82 14.88 -6.46
N VAL A 188 -9.99 13.90 -5.58
CA VAL A 188 -11.29 13.31 -5.29
C VAL A 188 -11.99 14.08 -4.16
N ALA A 189 -13.32 14.13 -4.24
CA ALA A 189 -14.12 14.67 -3.15
C ALA A 189 -14.07 13.75 -1.93
N LEU A 190 -13.75 14.32 -0.77
CA LEU A 190 -13.61 13.59 0.48
C LEU A 190 -14.88 13.72 1.33
N ALA A 191 -15.30 12.61 1.94
CA ALA A 191 -16.35 12.64 2.96
C ALA A 191 -15.75 13.03 4.32
N GLU A 192 -16.55 13.72 5.12
CA GLU A 192 -16.17 14.12 6.48
C GLU A 192 -16.18 12.93 7.45
N SER A 193 -16.94 11.87 7.16
CA SER A 193 -17.05 10.68 7.99
C SER A 193 -17.35 9.43 7.17
N ASN A 194 -17.22 8.26 7.80
CA ASN A 194 -17.57 6.97 7.22
C ASN A 194 -19.06 6.65 7.42
N ARG A 195 -19.91 7.14 6.52
CA ARG A 195 -21.36 7.01 6.61
C ARG A 195 -21.92 5.64 6.21
N PHE A 196 -21.13 4.81 5.51
CA PHE A 196 -21.58 3.53 4.96
C PHE A 196 -21.28 2.34 5.88
N SER A 197 -21.96 1.22 5.62
CA SER A 197 -21.90 -0.01 6.41
C SER A 197 -20.61 -0.82 6.22
N VAL A 198 -19.85 -0.58 5.15
CA VAL A 198 -18.58 -1.24 4.89
C VAL A 198 -17.44 -0.24 4.96
N ASN A 199 -16.40 -0.55 5.70
CA ASN A 199 -15.11 0.12 5.66
C ASN A 199 -14.14 -0.72 4.83
N LEU A 200 -13.65 -0.21 3.71
CA LEU A 200 -12.64 -0.84 2.87
C LEU A 200 -11.33 -0.06 2.97
N PHE A 201 -10.37 -0.63 3.70
CA PHE A 201 -9.09 -0.01 4.01
C PHE A 201 -8.03 -0.30 2.94
N HIS A 202 -7.69 0.70 2.15
CA HIS A 202 -6.51 0.72 1.29
C HIS A 202 -5.26 1.18 2.07
N ILE A 203 -5.02 0.51 3.17
CA ILE A 203 -3.96 0.75 4.14
C ILE A 203 -3.39 -0.62 4.50
N ASN A 204 -2.09 -0.83 4.34
CA ASN A 204 -1.47 -2.12 4.68
C ASN A 204 -1.50 -2.42 6.18
N ALA A 205 -1.28 -3.68 6.52
CA ALA A 205 -1.35 -4.21 7.88
C ALA A 205 -0.51 -3.43 8.90
N ASP A 206 0.69 -2.99 8.50
CA ASP A 206 1.60 -2.19 9.34
C ASP A 206 0.99 -0.86 9.82
N GLN A 207 0.03 -0.31 9.08
CA GLN A 207 -0.64 0.96 9.40
C GLN A 207 -2.03 0.79 10.04
N MET A 208 -2.59 -0.41 10.07
CA MET A 208 -3.97 -0.62 10.55
C MET A 208 -4.17 -0.23 12.01
N LEU A 209 -3.20 -0.57 12.87
CA LEU A 209 -3.27 -0.17 14.27
C LEU A 209 -3.20 1.35 14.44
N ASN A 210 -2.35 2.02 13.65
CA ASN A 210 -2.29 3.48 13.61
C ASN A 210 -3.60 4.09 13.09
N ALA A 211 -4.24 3.46 12.09
CA ALA A 211 -5.53 3.88 11.57
C ALA A 211 -6.63 3.73 12.64
N TYR A 212 -6.65 2.60 13.36
CA TYR A 212 -7.59 2.41 14.48
C TYR A 212 -7.42 3.48 15.56
N CYS A 213 -6.19 3.76 15.97
CA CYS A 213 -5.90 4.79 16.96
C CYS A 213 -6.23 6.22 16.45
N HIS A 214 -6.10 6.45 15.14
CA HIS A 214 -6.41 7.73 14.52
C HIS A 214 -7.93 7.98 14.44
N PHE A 215 -8.69 7.03 13.93
CA PHE A 215 -10.12 7.17 13.71
C PHE A 215 -10.94 6.89 14.98
N GLY A 216 -10.42 6.07 15.88
CA GLY A 216 -11.09 5.65 17.12
C GLY A 216 -12.10 4.52 16.90
N HIS A 217 -12.53 3.93 18.04
CA HIS A 217 -13.40 2.74 18.06
C HIS A 217 -14.71 2.93 17.28
N GLY A 218 -15.40 4.04 17.46
CA GLY A 218 -16.69 4.31 16.81
C GLY A 218 -16.64 4.33 15.28
N PHE A 219 -15.45 4.52 14.69
CA PHE A 219 -15.27 4.47 13.25
C PHE A 219 -15.35 3.04 12.69
N PHE A 220 -14.96 2.06 13.50
CA PHE A 220 -14.95 0.64 13.14
C PHE A 220 -16.24 -0.08 13.59
N GLN A 221 -16.83 0.39 14.67
CA GLN A 221 -18.01 -0.22 15.29
C GLN A 221 -19.23 -0.19 14.36
N GLN A 222 -20.05 -1.24 14.38
CA GLN A 222 -21.27 -1.39 13.55
C GLN A 222 -21.01 -1.30 12.04
N ARG A 223 -19.79 -1.62 11.60
CA ARG A 223 -19.40 -1.70 10.19
C ARG A 223 -18.66 -2.99 9.92
N TYR A 224 -18.75 -3.46 8.70
CA TYR A 224 -17.94 -4.57 8.22
C TYR A 224 -16.60 -4.01 7.73
N ASN A 225 -15.52 -4.40 8.38
CA ASN A 225 -14.19 -3.84 8.17
C ASN A 225 -13.36 -4.78 7.31
N ILE A 226 -12.99 -4.33 6.12
CA ILE A 226 -12.21 -5.10 5.14
C ILE A 226 -10.84 -4.43 4.97
N GLY A 227 -9.76 -5.21 5.07
CA GLY A 227 -8.42 -4.76 4.69
C GLY A 227 -8.09 -5.19 3.27
N PHE A 228 -7.80 -4.27 2.37
CA PHE A 228 -7.32 -4.61 1.04
C PHE A 228 -5.79 -4.50 1.03
N TRP A 229 -5.12 -5.62 1.34
CA TRP A 229 -3.71 -5.64 1.68
C TRP A 229 -2.83 -6.18 0.56
N ALA A 230 -1.65 -5.57 0.40
CA ALA A 230 -0.57 -6.07 -0.43
C ALA A 230 0.53 -6.67 0.45
N TRP A 231 1.16 -7.71 -0.07
CA TRP A 231 2.37 -8.32 0.47
C TRP A 231 3.16 -8.97 -0.67
N GLU A 232 4.49 -9.05 -0.55
CA GLU A 232 5.32 -9.46 -1.67
C GLU A 232 6.21 -10.67 -1.37
N LEU A 233 6.03 -11.35 -0.23
CA LEU A 233 6.74 -12.59 0.10
C LEU A 233 5.74 -13.72 0.46
N GLU A 234 6.23 -14.95 0.50
CA GLU A 234 5.36 -16.13 0.74
C GLU A 234 4.84 -16.19 2.18
N ILE A 235 5.63 -15.74 3.16
CA ILE A 235 5.25 -15.77 4.57
C ILE A 235 4.83 -14.38 5.01
N PHE A 236 3.60 -14.25 5.51
CA PHE A 236 3.13 -12.99 6.07
C PHE A 236 3.79 -12.72 7.43
N PRO A 237 4.23 -11.49 7.74
CA PRO A 237 4.99 -11.20 8.97
C PRO A 237 4.18 -11.40 10.24
N ASP A 238 4.70 -12.16 11.20
CA ASP A 238 4.07 -12.39 12.51
C ASP A 238 3.75 -11.08 13.24
N GLY A 239 4.63 -10.08 13.15
CA GLY A 239 4.43 -8.76 13.75
C GLY A 239 3.22 -7.99 13.21
N TRP A 240 2.71 -8.37 12.02
CA TRP A 240 1.54 -7.74 11.40
C TRP A 240 0.25 -8.55 11.59
N VAL A 241 0.34 -9.82 11.95
CA VAL A 241 -0.83 -10.68 12.23
C VAL A 241 -1.81 -10.05 13.22
N PRO A 242 -1.39 -9.36 14.29
CA PRO A 242 -2.31 -8.71 15.22
C PRO A 242 -3.24 -7.66 14.57
N ALA A 243 -2.84 -7.04 13.45
CA ALA A 243 -3.68 -6.08 12.73
C ALA A 243 -4.96 -6.72 12.14
N ILE A 244 -4.95 -8.03 11.92
CA ILE A 244 -6.10 -8.81 11.43
C ILE A 244 -7.26 -8.76 12.44
N ASP A 245 -6.97 -8.62 13.73
CA ASP A 245 -8.00 -8.50 14.77
C ASP A 245 -8.89 -7.25 14.62
N LEU A 246 -8.45 -6.26 13.85
CA LEU A 246 -9.20 -5.04 13.54
C LEU A 246 -10.15 -5.18 12.34
N LEU A 247 -10.13 -6.33 11.67
CA LEU A 247 -10.86 -6.57 10.43
C LEU A 247 -11.84 -7.73 10.57
N ASP A 248 -12.86 -7.74 9.75
CA ASP A 248 -13.79 -8.85 9.58
C ASP A 248 -13.36 -9.75 8.42
N GLU A 249 -12.71 -9.17 7.41
CA GLU A 249 -12.26 -9.84 6.20
C GLU A 249 -11.02 -9.16 5.61
N ILE A 250 -10.24 -9.92 4.80
CA ILE A 250 -9.11 -9.38 4.05
C ILE A 250 -9.33 -9.65 2.56
N TRP A 251 -9.16 -8.63 1.72
CA TRP A 251 -9.08 -8.76 0.28
C TRP A 251 -7.62 -8.81 -0.16
N ALA A 252 -7.27 -9.81 -0.94
CA ALA A 252 -5.93 -10.03 -1.46
C ALA A 252 -5.91 -9.79 -2.98
N PRO A 253 -4.95 -9.01 -3.51
CA PRO A 253 -4.92 -8.64 -4.92
C PRO A 253 -4.51 -9.78 -5.86
N SER A 254 -3.97 -10.88 -5.33
CA SER A 254 -3.53 -12.05 -6.08
C SER A 254 -3.62 -13.32 -5.24
N ARG A 255 -3.60 -14.48 -5.90
CA ARG A 255 -3.52 -15.79 -5.22
C ARG A 255 -2.26 -15.92 -4.36
N PHE A 256 -1.15 -15.35 -4.82
CA PHE A 256 0.10 -15.32 -4.06
C PHE A 256 -0.09 -14.63 -2.70
N VAL A 257 -0.68 -13.44 -2.68
CA VAL A 257 -0.97 -12.71 -1.44
C VAL A 257 -2.06 -13.39 -0.64
N GLN A 258 -3.08 -13.95 -1.30
CA GLN A 258 -4.16 -14.69 -0.63
C GLN A 258 -3.61 -15.88 0.17
N GLN A 259 -2.71 -16.66 -0.41
CA GLN A 259 -2.09 -17.82 0.24
C GLN A 259 -1.26 -17.40 1.46
N ALA A 260 -0.44 -16.35 1.32
CA ALA A 260 0.35 -15.82 2.42
C ALA A 260 -0.53 -15.37 3.61
N LEU A 261 -1.64 -14.68 3.34
CA LEU A 261 -2.57 -14.21 4.37
C LEU A 261 -3.40 -15.34 4.96
N ALA A 262 -3.93 -16.24 4.14
CA ALA A 262 -4.74 -17.37 4.62
C ALA A 262 -3.97 -18.36 5.50
N SER A 263 -2.64 -18.38 5.41
CA SER A 263 -1.80 -19.23 6.27
C SER A 263 -1.73 -18.75 7.74
N VAL A 264 -2.14 -17.51 8.03
CA VAL A 264 -1.99 -16.89 9.37
C VAL A 264 -3.30 -16.48 10.03
N THR A 265 -4.45 -16.79 9.42
CA THR A 265 -5.76 -16.41 9.97
C THR A 265 -6.89 -17.34 9.52
N ASP A 266 -7.89 -17.52 10.38
CA ASP A 266 -9.16 -18.18 10.07
C ASP A 266 -10.22 -17.19 9.52
N ARG A 267 -9.93 -15.89 9.45
CA ARG A 267 -10.84 -14.91 8.85
C ARG A 267 -10.91 -15.10 7.34
N PRO A 268 -12.04 -14.75 6.71
CA PRO A 268 -12.14 -14.80 5.26
C PRO A 268 -11.02 -14.01 4.58
N VAL A 269 -10.30 -14.65 3.64
CA VAL A 269 -9.32 -14.01 2.76
C VAL A 269 -9.79 -14.18 1.34
N THR A 270 -10.39 -13.14 0.80
CA THR A 270 -11.02 -13.15 -0.53
C THR A 270 -10.04 -12.69 -1.60
N LEU A 271 -9.91 -13.48 -2.67
CA LEU A 271 -9.19 -13.03 -3.87
C LEU A 271 -9.97 -11.90 -4.52
N MET A 272 -9.39 -10.71 -4.55
CA MET A 272 -9.96 -9.53 -5.18
C MET A 272 -8.88 -8.85 -6.02
N PRO A 273 -8.78 -9.12 -7.32
CA PRO A 273 -7.78 -8.50 -8.17
C PRO A 273 -7.93 -6.98 -8.22
N GLN A 274 -6.83 -6.29 -8.48
CA GLN A 274 -6.87 -4.84 -8.66
C GLN A 274 -7.50 -4.50 -10.02
N CYS A 275 -8.36 -3.50 -10.03
CA CYS A 275 -8.83 -2.89 -11.27
C CYS A 275 -7.66 -2.21 -12.01
N VAL A 276 -7.62 -2.41 -13.32
CA VAL A 276 -6.63 -1.83 -14.23
C VAL A 276 -7.35 -1.05 -15.33
N GLU A 277 -7.57 0.22 -15.06
CA GLU A 277 -8.10 1.17 -16.04
C GLU A 277 -7.04 2.21 -16.39
N LEU A 278 -7.02 2.56 -17.66
CA LEU A 278 -6.13 3.61 -18.14
C LEU A 278 -6.94 4.91 -18.28
N PRO A 279 -6.69 5.91 -17.43
CA PRO A 279 -7.34 7.19 -17.61
C PRO A 279 -6.95 7.80 -18.97
N PRO A 280 -7.78 8.64 -19.58
CA PRO A 280 -7.42 9.37 -20.76
C PRO A 280 -6.10 10.15 -20.57
N PHE A 281 -5.18 10.04 -21.52
CA PHE A 281 -3.94 10.80 -21.51
C PHE A 281 -3.61 11.27 -22.94
N ALA A 282 -2.95 12.43 -23.03
CA ALA A 282 -2.47 12.93 -24.30
C ALA A 282 -1.31 12.05 -24.81
N PRO A 283 -1.31 11.62 -26.07
CA PRO A 283 -0.19 10.91 -26.64
C PRO A 283 1.00 11.86 -26.75
N LEU A 284 2.03 11.60 -25.93
CA LEU A 284 3.32 12.28 -26.03
C LEU A 284 4.26 11.40 -26.85
N GLY A 285 4.89 11.99 -27.87
CA GLY A 285 5.84 11.27 -28.73
C GLY A 285 7.20 11.04 -28.05
N ARG A 286 8.03 10.18 -28.66
CA ARG A 286 9.38 9.87 -28.19
C ARG A 286 10.27 11.11 -28.02
N ALA A 287 10.13 12.11 -28.90
CA ALA A 287 10.85 13.38 -28.83
C ALA A 287 10.61 14.13 -27.52
N HIS A 288 9.39 14.07 -26.96
CA HIS A 288 9.08 14.66 -25.64
C HIS A 288 9.97 14.10 -24.53
N PHE A 289 10.22 12.80 -24.59
CA PHE A 289 11.05 12.07 -23.63
C PHE A 289 12.51 11.94 -24.04
N ARG A 290 12.92 12.60 -25.14
CA ARG A 290 14.28 12.54 -25.72
C ARG A 290 14.72 11.11 -26.06
N LEU A 291 13.77 10.30 -26.53
CA LEU A 291 14.00 8.91 -26.93
C LEU A 291 14.20 8.80 -28.44
N PRO A 292 15.00 7.84 -28.95
CA PRO A 292 15.22 7.65 -30.38
C PRO A 292 13.95 7.14 -31.06
N ASP A 293 13.65 7.71 -32.25
CA ASP A 293 12.45 7.37 -33.01
C ASP A 293 12.56 6.01 -33.73
N ASP A 294 13.76 5.61 -34.14
CA ASP A 294 14.04 4.45 -34.97
C ASP A 294 14.49 3.19 -34.19
N HIS A 295 14.46 3.22 -32.86
CA HIS A 295 14.82 2.10 -32.00
C HIS A 295 13.58 1.35 -31.51
N TYR A 296 13.76 0.04 -31.28
CA TYR A 296 12.83 -0.76 -30.49
C TYR A 296 13.11 -0.53 -29.00
N LEU A 297 12.15 0.04 -28.30
CA LEU A 297 12.33 0.48 -26.93
C LEU A 297 11.67 -0.48 -25.95
N PHE A 298 12.49 -1.07 -25.08
CA PHE A 298 12.02 -1.73 -23.86
C PHE A 298 11.91 -0.70 -22.76
N ILE A 299 10.86 -0.76 -21.94
CA ILE A 299 10.73 0.09 -20.76
C ILE A 299 10.64 -0.77 -19.50
N TYR A 300 11.39 -0.39 -18.48
CA TYR A 300 11.23 -0.85 -17.11
C TYR A 300 10.91 0.34 -16.21
N ALA A 301 9.79 0.28 -15.49
CA ALA A 301 9.31 1.37 -14.63
C ALA A 301 9.09 0.89 -13.19
N PHE A 302 9.66 1.59 -12.20
CA PHE A 302 9.49 1.27 -10.78
C PHE A 302 9.69 2.49 -9.88
N ASP A 303 9.24 2.38 -8.62
CA ASP A 303 9.56 3.30 -7.54
C ASP A 303 10.70 2.72 -6.71
N PHE A 304 11.78 3.48 -6.52
CA PHE A 304 12.94 3.09 -5.75
C PHE A 304 12.59 2.77 -4.29
N LEU A 305 11.61 3.46 -3.72
CA LEU A 305 11.10 3.22 -2.36
C LEU A 305 10.35 1.90 -2.21
N SER A 306 10.09 1.18 -3.31
CA SER A 306 9.53 -0.17 -3.31
C SER A 306 10.59 -1.28 -3.24
N TYR A 307 11.75 -0.98 -2.69
CA TYR A 307 12.93 -1.85 -2.52
C TYR A 307 13.59 -2.24 -3.86
N ILE A 308 14.74 -1.64 -4.14
CA ILE A 308 15.49 -1.84 -5.39
C ILE A 308 15.85 -3.32 -5.62
N ASP A 309 16.18 -4.07 -4.55
CA ASP A 309 16.50 -5.50 -4.69
C ASP A 309 15.30 -6.31 -5.15
N ARG A 310 14.10 -6.01 -4.66
CA ARG A 310 12.86 -6.64 -5.09
C ARG A 310 12.53 -6.32 -6.54
N LYS A 311 12.68 -5.05 -6.91
CA LYS A 311 12.43 -4.60 -8.30
C LYS A 311 13.52 -5.06 -9.28
N ASN A 312 14.75 -5.26 -8.82
CA ASN A 312 15.85 -5.87 -9.57
C ASN A 312 16.16 -5.21 -10.93
N PRO A 313 16.36 -3.90 -11.02
CA PRO A 313 16.63 -3.22 -12.29
C PRO A 313 17.95 -3.68 -12.93
N ILE A 314 18.90 -4.15 -12.13
CA ILE A 314 20.19 -4.64 -12.63
C ILE A 314 20.00 -5.88 -13.53
N ALA A 315 19.05 -6.77 -13.23
CA ALA A 315 18.75 -7.91 -14.08
C ALA A 315 18.17 -7.44 -15.44
N ALA A 316 17.35 -6.39 -15.45
CA ALA A 316 16.84 -5.79 -16.68
C ALA A 316 17.96 -5.22 -17.57
N VAL A 317 18.91 -4.50 -16.97
CA VAL A 317 20.11 -3.98 -17.67
C VAL A 317 20.95 -5.11 -18.23
N ARG A 318 21.25 -6.13 -17.43
CA ARG A 318 22.04 -7.29 -17.85
C ARG A 318 21.36 -8.09 -18.96
N ALA A 319 20.05 -8.28 -18.89
CA ALA A 319 19.28 -8.96 -19.93
C ALA A 319 19.30 -8.17 -21.23
N PHE A 320 19.18 -6.85 -21.19
CA PHE A 320 19.27 -5.98 -22.37
C PHE A 320 20.67 -6.09 -23.03
N LYS A 321 21.74 -5.97 -22.26
CA LYS A 321 23.11 -6.10 -22.79
C LYS A 321 23.37 -7.49 -23.37
N ALA A 322 22.84 -8.55 -22.74
CA ALA A 322 22.98 -9.92 -23.24
C ALA A 322 22.16 -10.15 -24.52
N ALA A 323 20.98 -9.52 -24.65
CA ALA A 323 20.16 -9.60 -25.86
C ALA A 323 20.78 -8.87 -27.06
N PHE A 324 21.50 -7.76 -26.80
CA PHE A 324 22.05 -6.87 -27.83
C PHE A 324 23.56 -6.60 -27.62
N PRO A 325 24.40 -7.64 -27.73
CA PRO A 325 25.81 -7.56 -27.36
C PRO A 325 26.69 -6.76 -28.34
N GLN A 326 26.23 -6.59 -29.59
CA GLN A 326 27.05 -5.90 -30.62
C GLN A 326 27.04 -4.38 -30.44
N GLY A 327 26.06 -3.81 -29.75
CA GLY A 327 25.96 -2.36 -29.52
C GLY A 327 25.51 -1.54 -30.73
N THR A 328 25.26 -2.17 -31.87
CA THR A 328 24.88 -1.53 -33.13
C THR A 328 23.40 -1.75 -33.47
N GLU A 329 22.73 -2.62 -32.76
CA GLU A 329 21.30 -2.89 -32.94
C GLU A 329 20.47 -1.66 -32.57
N LYS A 330 19.45 -1.37 -33.37
CA LYS A 330 18.47 -0.31 -33.09
C LYS A 330 17.49 -0.72 -31.99
N ALA A 331 18.04 -1.04 -30.84
CA ALA A 331 17.32 -1.38 -29.62
C ALA A 331 17.71 -0.43 -28.49
N GLY A 332 16.78 -0.12 -27.59
CA GLY A 332 17.05 0.70 -26.42
C GLY A 332 16.30 0.22 -25.18
N LEU A 333 16.84 0.54 -24.01
CA LEU A 333 16.22 0.29 -22.72
C LEU A 333 15.95 1.62 -21.99
N VAL A 334 14.71 1.87 -21.66
CA VAL A 334 14.27 3.01 -20.84
C VAL A 334 14.07 2.53 -19.41
N VAL A 335 14.90 3.00 -18.48
CA VAL A 335 14.75 2.75 -17.04
C VAL A 335 14.08 3.96 -16.41
N LYS A 336 12.77 3.87 -16.24
CA LYS A 336 11.98 4.91 -15.55
C LYS A 336 11.95 4.62 -14.06
N VAL A 337 12.49 5.52 -13.28
CA VAL A 337 12.49 5.41 -11.82
C VAL A 337 12.05 6.74 -11.20
N MET A 338 11.56 6.71 -9.98
CA MET A 338 11.41 7.87 -9.11
C MET A 338 12.02 7.60 -7.73
N HIS A 339 12.44 8.66 -7.05
CA HIS A 339 13.07 8.63 -5.73
C HIS A 339 14.42 7.89 -5.67
N ALA A 340 15.04 7.55 -6.80
CA ALA A 340 16.38 6.99 -6.78
C ALA A 340 17.40 8.02 -6.29
N THR A 341 18.32 7.57 -5.45
CA THR A 341 19.37 8.42 -4.87
C THR A 341 20.76 7.86 -5.11
N GLU A 342 21.70 8.70 -5.47
CA GLU A 342 23.11 8.32 -5.64
C GLU A 342 23.79 7.94 -4.32
N SER A 343 23.18 8.18 -3.17
CA SER A 343 23.67 7.70 -1.89
C SER A 343 23.52 6.17 -1.73
N ASP A 344 22.60 5.52 -2.46
CA ASP A 344 22.45 4.07 -2.44
C ASP A 344 23.52 3.39 -3.30
N PRO A 345 24.36 2.52 -2.72
CA PRO A 345 25.44 1.88 -3.45
C PRO A 345 24.97 0.96 -4.58
N ARG A 346 23.77 0.34 -4.46
CA ARG A 346 23.21 -0.55 -5.48
C ARG A 346 22.79 0.25 -6.72
N TRP A 347 22.21 1.45 -6.50
CA TRP A 347 21.87 2.36 -7.58
C TRP A 347 23.12 2.87 -8.31
N ARG A 348 24.15 3.26 -7.57
CA ARG A 348 25.44 3.67 -8.17
C ARG A 348 26.08 2.55 -9.00
N ALA A 349 26.14 1.34 -8.45
CA ALA A 349 26.67 0.19 -9.18
C ALA A 349 25.93 -0.08 -10.50
N MET A 350 24.58 0.10 -10.52
CA MET A 350 23.81 0.02 -11.75
C MET A 350 24.17 1.14 -12.73
N LEU A 351 24.30 2.38 -12.26
CA LEU A 351 24.69 3.52 -13.12
C LEU A 351 26.11 3.32 -13.70
N GLU A 352 27.04 2.78 -12.94
CA GLU A 352 28.39 2.42 -13.40
C GLU A 352 28.33 1.30 -14.47
N ASP A 353 27.46 0.31 -14.28
CA ASP A 353 27.30 -0.78 -15.26
C ASP A 353 26.73 -0.31 -16.60
N ILE A 354 25.89 0.72 -16.62
CA ILE A 354 25.33 1.29 -17.87
C ILE A 354 26.18 2.43 -18.46
N ALA A 355 27.20 2.90 -17.74
CA ALA A 355 28.02 4.02 -18.20
C ALA A 355 28.65 3.73 -19.57
N GLY A 356 28.44 4.66 -20.50
CA GLY A 356 28.94 4.56 -21.87
C GLY A 356 28.06 3.78 -22.85
N ASP A 357 26.97 3.12 -22.41
CA ASP A 357 25.99 2.52 -23.33
C ASP A 357 24.86 3.52 -23.61
N GLY A 358 24.97 4.29 -24.68
CA GLY A 358 23.99 5.30 -25.07
C GLY A 358 22.62 4.77 -25.47
N ARG A 359 22.42 3.44 -25.51
CA ARG A 359 21.12 2.81 -25.76
C ARG A 359 20.27 2.69 -24.50
N ILE A 360 20.86 2.90 -23.32
CA ILE A 360 20.16 2.80 -22.02
C ILE A 360 19.89 4.22 -21.51
N VAL A 361 18.62 4.59 -21.44
CA VAL A 361 18.17 5.91 -21.00
C VAL A 361 17.56 5.78 -19.61
N VAL A 362 18.13 6.48 -18.61
CA VAL A 362 17.58 6.55 -17.25
C VAL A 362 16.80 7.84 -17.08
N ILE A 363 15.55 7.72 -16.66
CA ILE A 363 14.67 8.84 -16.34
C ILE A 363 14.31 8.75 -14.85
N ASN A 364 15.01 9.54 -14.01
CA ASN A 364 14.78 9.61 -12.56
C ASN A 364 14.03 10.90 -12.21
N GLU A 365 12.75 10.92 -12.52
CA GLU A 365 11.89 12.08 -12.33
C GLU A 365 10.53 11.65 -11.78
N ALA A 366 9.88 12.51 -11.00
CA ALA A 366 8.47 12.36 -10.67
C ALA A 366 7.65 12.80 -11.89
N MET A 367 6.84 11.90 -12.43
CA MET A 367 5.95 12.15 -13.56
C MET A 367 4.49 12.08 -13.10
N SER A 368 3.63 12.86 -13.73
CA SER A 368 2.19 12.67 -13.61
C SER A 368 1.78 11.28 -14.11
N ARG A 369 0.60 10.82 -13.70
CA ARG A 369 0.05 9.56 -14.19
C ARG A 369 -0.06 9.53 -15.72
N ALA A 370 -0.54 10.65 -16.31
CA ALA A 370 -0.69 10.80 -17.75
C ALA A 370 0.66 10.71 -18.48
N GLU A 371 1.70 11.38 -18.00
CA GLU A 371 3.05 11.31 -18.57
C GLU A 371 3.66 9.92 -18.45
N SER A 372 3.47 9.25 -17.30
CA SER A 372 3.97 7.88 -17.11
C SER A 372 3.33 6.88 -18.07
N LEU A 373 2.01 7.01 -18.32
CA LEU A 373 1.30 6.20 -19.32
C LEU A 373 1.74 6.55 -20.74
N ALA A 374 1.93 7.84 -21.06
CA ALA A 374 2.40 8.28 -22.37
C ALA A 374 3.82 7.76 -22.66
N LEU A 375 4.72 7.78 -21.67
CA LEU A 375 6.06 7.21 -21.78
C LEU A 375 6.00 5.69 -22.07
N MET A 376 5.17 4.96 -21.32
CA MET A 376 4.99 3.53 -21.54
C MET A 376 4.36 3.25 -22.91
N ALA A 377 3.41 4.08 -23.35
CA ALA A 377 2.75 3.95 -24.64
C ALA A 377 3.69 4.19 -25.83
N CYS A 378 4.68 5.07 -25.72
CA CYS A 378 5.65 5.32 -26.79
C CYS A 378 6.81 4.31 -26.86
N CYS A 379 6.96 3.44 -25.87
CA CYS A 379 7.86 2.29 -25.91
C CYS A 379 7.19 1.07 -26.57
N ASP A 380 7.98 0.09 -27.02
CA ASP A 380 7.49 -1.07 -27.77
C ASP A 380 7.16 -2.25 -26.89
N SER A 381 7.90 -2.47 -25.79
CA SER A 381 7.73 -3.60 -24.86
C SER A 381 7.96 -3.17 -23.42
N PHE A 382 7.32 -3.87 -22.50
CA PHE A 382 7.55 -3.71 -21.08
C PHE A 382 8.39 -4.86 -20.52
N LEU A 383 9.37 -4.53 -19.69
CA LEU A 383 10.25 -5.49 -19.06
C LEU A 383 10.13 -5.38 -17.54
N SER A 384 9.95 -6.51 -16.83
CA SER A 384 9.96 -6.53 -15.37
C SER A 384 10.60 -7.81 -14.84
N LEU A 385 11.89 -7.75 -14.54
CA LEU A 385 12.63 -8.86 -13.96
C LEU A 385 12.65 -8.77 -12.44
N HIS A 386 11.49 -8.49 -11.87
CA HIS A 386 11.29 -8.43 -10.42
C HIS A 386 11.55 -9.76 -9.74
N ARG A 387 11.90 -9.72 -8.47
CA ARG A 387 12.03 -10.93 -7.64
C ARG A 387 10.72 -11.34 -7.01
N SER A 388 9.83 -10.38 -6.74
CA SER A 388 8.47 -10.64 -6.28
C SER A 388 7.55 -9.41 -6.45
N GLU A 389 6.27 -9.64 -6.67
CA GLU A 389 5.20 -8.63 -6.74
C GLU A 389 3.95 -9.13 -6.01
N GLY A 390 3.29 -8.24 -5.28
CA GLY A 390 1.98 -8.56 -4.69
C GLY A 390 0.87 -8.67 -5.75
N PHE A 391 0.97 -7.88 -6.84
CA PHE A 391 0.05 -7.91 -7.97
C PHE A 391 0.79 -7.77 -9.31
N GLY A 392 1.64 -6.75 -9.46
CA GLY A 392 2.32 -6.46 -10.71
C GLY A 392 1.58 -5.41 -11.55
N ARG A 393 1.28 -4.26 -10.98
CA ARG A 393 0.55 -3.19 -11.69
C ARG A 393 1.24 -2.74 -12.98
N GLY A 394 2.56 -2.58 -12.98
CA GLY A 394 3.32 -2.16 -14.18
C GLY A 394 3.10 -3.08 -15.39
N PRO A 395 3.34 -4.39 -15.27
CA PRO A 395 3.00 -5.36 -16.32
C PRO A 395 1.53 -5.30 -16.74
N ALA A 396 0.58 -5.20 -15.80
CA ALA A 396 -0.85 -5.15 -16.13
C ALA A 396 -1.23 -3.91 -16.94
N GLU A 397 -0.68 -2.75 -16.60
CA GLU A 397 -0.88 -1.50 -17.35
C GLU A 397 -0.24 -1.54 -18.74
N ALA A 398 0.94 -2.14 -18.87
CA ALA A 398 1.60 -2.35 -20.14
C ALA A 398 0.75 -3.26 -21.05
N MET A 399 0.21 -4.36 -20.50
CA MET A 399 -0.71 -5.23 -21.23
C MET A 399 -1.99 -4.48 -21.64
N ALA A 400 -2.58 -3.68 -20.75
CA ALA A 400 -3.75 -2.85 -21.07
C ALA A 400 -3.47 -1.84 -22.21
N LEU A 401 -2.23 -1.32 -22.31
CA LEU A 401 -1.74 -0.48 -23.40
C LEU A 401 -1.45 -1.27 -24.70
N GLY A 402 -1.60 -2.60 -24.69
CA GLY A 402 -1.27 -3.44 -25.83
C GLY A 402 0.24 -3.58 -26.06
N LYS A 403 1.03 -3.57 -24.99
CA LYS A 403 2.47 -3.84 -25.07
C LYS A 403 2.75 -5.29 -24.70
N PRO A 404 3.62 -6.00 -25.44
CA PRO A 404 4.11 -7.30 -25.01
C PRO A 404 4.95 -7.12 -23.75
N VAL A 405 4.82 -8.06 -22.80
CA VAL A 405 5.55 -7.99 -21.52
C VAL A 405 6.50 -9.18 -21.41
N VAL A 406 7.75 -8.89 -20.98
CA VAL A 406 8.73 -9.87 -20.54
C VAL A 406 8.80 -9.77 -19.03
N VAL A 407 8.43 -10.81 -18.29
CA VAL A 407 8.18 -10.72 -16.86
C VAL A 407 8.64 -11.99 -16.14
N THR A 408 9.17 -11.86 -14.92
CA THR A 408 9.49 -13.04 -14.10
C THR A 408 8.24 -13.89 -13.89
N GLY A 409 8.32 -15.20 -14.14
CA GLY A 409 7.22 -16.15 -14.01
C GLY A 409 6.92 -16.52 -12.55
N TYR A 410 6.83 -15.52 -11.64
CA TYR A 410 6.68 -15.72 -10.19
C TYR A 410 5.82 -14.64 -9.54
N SER A 411 5.09 -15.02 -8.51
CA SER A 411 4.30 -14.21 -7.58
C SER A 411 2.99 -13.64 -8.15
N GLY A 412 2.57 -12.46 -7.69
CA GLY A 412 1.21 -11.96 -7.94
C GLY A 412 0.85 -11.65 -9.38
N ASN A 413 1.81 -11.42 -10.26
CA ASN A 413 1.54 -11.21 -11.69
C ASN A 413 1.04 -12.49 -12.39
N MET A 414 1.32 -13.66 -11.83
CA MET A 414 0.94 -14.95 -12.43
C MET A 414 -0.57 -15.16 -12.55
N ASP A 415 -1.36 -14.34 -11.88
CA ASP A 415 -2.81 -14.38 -12.00
C ASP A 415 -3.33 -13.84 -13.35
N PHE A 416 -2.51 -13.04 -14.07
CA PHE A 416 -2.89 -12.46 -15.36
C PHE A 416 -1.80 -12.56 -16.45
N THR A 417 -0.54 -12.82 -16.10
CA THR A 417 0.52 -13.10 -17.07
C THR A 417 0.60 -14.61 -17.33
N LEU A 418 0.08 -15.04 -18.48
CA LEU A 418 -0.03 -16.45 -18.87
C LEU A 418 0.96 -16.77 -19.99
N PRO A 419 1.31 -18.07 -20.20
CA PRO A 419 2.29 -18.45 -21.21
C PRO A 419 1.92 -18.06 -22.65
N ASP A 420 0.64 -17.86 -22.93
CA ASP A 420 0.15 -17.48 -24.27
C ASP A 420 0.01 -15.96 -24.48
N ASN A 421 -0.01 -15.17 -23.40
CA ASN A 421 -0.27 -13.74 -23.42
C ASN A 421 0.89 -12.86 -22.93
N SER A 422 1.99 -13.48 -22.53
CA SER A 422 3.20 -12.82 -22.01
C SER A 422 4.43 -13.72 -22.23
N LEU A 423 5.63 -13.14 -22.09
CA LEU A 423 6.88 -13.89 -22.13
C LEU A 423 7.39 -14.08 -20.71
N LEU A 424 7.09 -15.24 -20.15
CA LEU A 424 7.46 -15.60 -18.79
C LEU A 424 8.95 -16.00 -18.72
N VAL A 425 9.67 -15.37 -17.83
CA VAL A 425 11.09 -15.65 -17.58
C VAL A 425 11.21 -16.69 -16.48
N ASP A 426 11.97 -17.76 -16.75
CA ASP A 426 12.34 -18.76 -15.74
C ASP A 426 13.13 -18.11 -14.59
N TYR A 427 13.09 -18.75 -13.44
CA TYR A 427 13.74 -18.26 -12.23
C TYR A 427 14.26 -19.39 -11.34
N LYS A 428 15.06 -19.01 -10.36
CA LYS A 428 15.42 -19.84 -9.21
C LYS A 428 15.01 -19.17 -7.93
N LEU A 429 14.52 -19.93 -6.96
CA LEU A 429 14.29 -19.37 -5.62
C LEU A 429 15.63 -19.18 -4.91
N VAL A 430 15.82 -17.98 -4.39
CA VAL A 430 17.01 -17.61 -3.61
C VAL A 430 16.59 -16.98 -2.28
N PRO A 431 17.40 -17.12 -1.22
CA PRO A 431 17.13 -16.45 0.04
C PRO A 431 17.02 -14.93 -0.13
N VAL A 432 16.17 -14.31 0.67
CA VAL A 432 16.16 -12.85 0.85
C VAL A 432 17.27 -12.50 1.83
N GLU A 433 18.30 -11.80 1.36
CA GLU A 433 19.42 -11.42 2.21
C GLU A 433 19.05 -10.29 3.18
N PRO A 434 19.71 -10.19 4.34
CA PRO A 434 19.46 -9.15 5.32
C PRO A 434 19.52 -7.74 4.69
N GLY A 435 18.49 -6.93 4.96
CA GLY A 435 18.39 -5.56 4.45
C GLY A 435 17.86 -5.40 3.02
N GLN A 436 17.61 -6.49 2.29
CA GLN A 436 17.05 -6.43 0.94
C GLN A 436 15.52 -6.17 0.96
N TYR A 437 14.84 -6.69 1.97
CA TYR A 437 13.40 -6.50 2.13
C TYR A 437 12.98 -6.54 3.60
N VAL A 438 11.87 -5.86 3.93
CA VAL A 438 11.30 -5.88 5.28
C VAL A 438 10.79 -7.29 5.62
N PHE A 439 11.11 -7.81 6.81
CA PHE A 439 10.77 -9.16 7.24
C PHE A 439 11.20 -10.26 6.25
N GLY A 440 12.30 -10.01 5.52
CA GLY A 440 12.82 -10.96 4.53
C GLY A 440 13.63 -12.11 5.13
N GLU A 441 13.98 -12.06 6.42
CA GLU A 441 14.78 -13.09 7.06
C GLU A 441 14.09 -14.46 7.01
N GLY A 442 14.82 -15.47 6.55
CA GLY A 442 14.31 -16.83 6.39
C GLY A 442 13.31 -17.02 5.25
N GLN A 443 13.06 -15.99 4.42
CA GLN A 443 12.19 -16.07 3.25
C GLN A 443 12.97 -16.21 1.94
N VAL A 444 12.26 -16.54 0.89
CA VAL A 444 12.80 -16.68 -0.46
C VAL A 444 12.02 -15.82 -1.45
N TRP A 445 12.66 -15.53 -2.59
CA TRP A 445 12.05 -14.89 -3.75
C TRP A 445 12.69 -15.38 -5.04
N ALA A 446 12.18 -14.98 -6.19
CA ALA A 446 12.68 -15.40 -7.49
C ALA A 446 13.90 -14.59 -7.92
N GLU A 447 15.00 -15.26 -8.30
CA GLU A 447 16.06 -14.65 -9.11
C GLU A 447 15.83 -15.05 -10.57
N PRO A 448 15.46 -14.09 -11.47
CA PRO A 448 15.14 -14.38 -12.86
C PRO A 448 16.36 -14.82 -13.67
N ASP A 449 16.14 -15.73 -14.62
CA ASP A 449 17.16 -16.14 -15.59
C ASP A 449 17.38 -15.02 -16.62
N VAL A 450 18.46 -14.28 -16.44
CA VAL A 450 18.86 -13.17 -17.31
C VAL A 450 19.06 -13.63 -18.76
N ALA A 451 19.59 -14.83 -19.00
CA ALA A 451 19.79 -15.36 -20.36
C ALA A 451 18.45 -15.72 -21.02
N HIS A 452 17.49 -16.25 -20.26
CA HIS A 452 16.13 -16.48 -20.76
C HIS A 452 15.42 -15.17 -21.09
N ALA A 453 15.51 -14.17 -20.21
CA ALA A 453 14.98 -12.82 -20.47
C ALA A 453 15.60 -12.22 -21.74
N ALA A 454 16.90 -12.34 -21.92
CA ALA A 454 17.61 -11.86 -23.13
C ALA A 454 17.08 -12.54 -24.40
N ARG A 455 16.83 -13.86 -24.39
CA ARG A 455 16.22 -14.58 -25.53
C ARG A 455 14.81 -14.05 -25.84
N HIS A 456 14.00 -13.79 -24.84
CA HIS A 456 12.67 -13.19 -25.02
C HIS A 456 12.75 -11.78 -25.58
N MET A 457 13.65 -10.95 -25.09
CA MET A 457 13.86 -9.59 -25.63
C MET A 457 14.31 -9.66 -27.08
N ARG A 458 15.23 -10.57 -27.44
CA ARG A 458 15.68 -10.78 -28.80
C ARG A 458 14.55 -11.24 -29.72
N ALA A 459 13.72 -12.18 -29.27
CA ALA A 459 12.55 -12.67 -30.02
C ALA A 459 11.55 -11.54 -30.35
N LEU A 460 11.24 -10.67 -29.37
CA LEU A 460 10.36 -9.50 -29.60
C LEU A 460 10.96 -8.49 -30.59
N PHE A 461 12.28 -8.33 -30.56
CA PHE A 461 12.99 -7.44 -31.48
C PHE A 461 13.01 -7.98 -32.91
N ASP A 462 13.24 -9.28 -33.09
CA ASP A 462 13.39 -9.91 -34.42
C ASP A 462 12.04 -10.23 -35.06
N ASP A 463 11.03 -10.64 -34.29
CA ASP A 463 9.69 -11.02 -34.77
C ASP A 463 8.59 -10.09 -34.26
N ARG A 464 8.30 -9.06 -35.09
CA ARG A 464 7.27 -8.04 -34.79
C ARG A 464 5.84 -8.58 -34.86
N ASP A 465 5.61 -9.63 -35.63
CA ASP A 465 4.28 -10.25 -35.74
C ASP A 465 3.97 -11.06 -34.51
N MET A 466 4.93 -11.84 -34.02
CA MET A 466 4.82 -12.53 -32.75
C MET A 466 4.63 -11.53 -31.60
N ALA A 467 5.41 -10.47 -31.55
CA ALA A 467 5.28 -9.42 -30.52
C ALA A 467 3.86 -8.82 -30.50
N ARG A 468 3.30 -8.49 -31.69
CA ARG A 468 1.93 -7.97 -31.79
C ARG A 468 0.89 -9.00 -31.35
N ALA A 469 1.04 -10.26 -31.74
CA ALA A 469 0.09 -11.32 -31.38
C ALA A 469 0.05 -11.57 -29.84
N VAL A 470 1.20 -11.60 -29.19
CA VAL A 470 1.28 -11.71 -27.71
C VAL A 470 0.64 -10.50 -27.05
N ALA A 471 0.98 -9.29 -27.51
CA ALA A 471 0.43 -8.04 -26.98
C ALA A 471 -1.10 -7.96 -27.11
N GLN A 472 -1.67 -8.39 -28.22
CA GLN A 472 -3.12 -8.40 -28.45
C GLN A 472 -3.82 -9.38 -27.48
N ARG A 473 -3.28 -10.58 -27.28
CA ARG A 473 -3.85 -11.56 -26.33
C ARG A 473 -3.75 -11.01 -24.89
N GLY A 474 -2.60 -10.42 -24.52
CA GLY A 474 -2.41 -9.81 -23.21
C GLY A 474 -3.39 -8.65 -22.96
N GLN A 475 -3.56 -7.78 -23.96
CA GLN A 475 -4.50 -6.67 -23.88
C GLN A 475 -5.95 -7.14 -23.73
N ALA A 476 -6.37 -8.12 -24.53
CA ALA A 476 -7.72 -8.67 -24.47
C ALA A 476 -7.99 -9.28 -23.08
N HIS A 477 -7.05 -10.08 -22.57
CA HIS A 477 -7.18 -10.72 -21.27
C HIS A 477 -7.30 -9.70 -20.11
N VAL A 478 -6.39 -8.71 -20.06
CA VAL A 478 -6.42 -7.70 -18.98
C VAL A 478 -7.67 -6.83 -19.06
N ARG A 479 -8.08 -6.42 -20.25
CA ARG A 479 -9.31 -5.63 -20.45
C ARG A 479 -10.58 -6.38 -20.10
N GLU A 480 -10.60 -7.69 -20.24
CA GLU A 480 -11.72 -8.53 -19.82
C GLU A 480 -11.69 -8.80 -18.32
N ALA A 481 -10.57 -9.35 -17.81
CA ALA A 481 -10.47 -9.85 -16.45
C ALA A 481 -10.31 -8.75 -15.38
N LEU A 482 -9.59 -7.66 -15.71
CA LEU A 482 -9.20 -6.61 -14.75
C LEU A 482 -9.88 -5.26 -15.03
N SER A 483 -10.91 -5.23 -15.88
CA SER A 483 -11.69 -4.01 -16.14
C SER A 483 -12.44 -3.52 -14.89
N ALA A 484 -12.77 -2.24 -14.87
CA ALA A 484 -13.61 -1.66 -13.83
C ALA A 484 -14.93 -2.43 -13.67
N ARG A 485 -15.56 -2.82 -14.80
CA ARG A 485 -16.82 -3.57 -14.80
C ARG A 485 -16.65 -4.96 -14.16
N SER A 486 -15.62 -5.72 -14.54
CA SER A 486 -15.41 -7.07 -14.03
C SER A 486 -15.06 -7.06 -12.55
N ILE A 487 -14.17 -6.17 -12.15
CA ILE A 487 -13.78 -6.04 -10.74
C ILE A 487 -14.91 -5.45 -9.89
N GLY A 488 -15.65 -4.47 -10.39
CA GLY A 488 -16.83 -3.92 -9.72
C GLY A 488 -17.90 -4.99 -9.47
N ALA A 489 -18.17 -5.83 -10.46
CA ALA A 489 -19.11 -6.95 -10.32
C ALA A 489 -18.65 -7.96 -9.24
N LEU A 490 -17.34 -8.33 -9.23
CA LEU A 490 -16.77 -9.20 -8.19
C LEU A 490 -16.89 -8.60 -6.79
N MET A 491 -16.60 -7.29 -6.64
CA MET A 491 -16.72 -6.58 -5.37
C MET A 491 -18.16 -6.60 -4.85
N VAL A 492 -19.14 -6.24 -5.71
CA VAL A 492 -20.54 -6.24 -5.31
C VAL A 492 -21.03 -7.65 -5.00
N GLN A 493 -20.73 -8.63 -5.84
CA GLN A 493 -21.06 -10.04 -5.58
C GLN A 493 -20.55 -10.52 -4.21
N ARG A 494 -19.31 -10.14 -3.85
CA ARG A 494 -18.75 -10.50 -2.52
C ARG A 494 -19.49 -9.79 -1.40
N LEU A 495 -19.78 -8.50 -1.54
CA LEU A 495 -20.45 -7.71 -0.52
C LEU A 495 -21.93 -8.14 -0.31
N GLU A 496 -22.60 -8.59 -1.36
CA GLU A 496 -23.96 -9.15 -1.29
C GLU A 496 -24.01 -10.52 -0.57
N ALA A 497 -22.90 -11.27 -0.61
CA ALA A 497 -22.77 -12.54 0.10
C ALA A 497 -22.46 -12.39 1.60
N ILE A 498 -22.31 -11.16 2.10
CA ILE A 498 -22.01 -10.86 3.50
C ILE A 498 -23.28 -10.36 4.18
N ASP A 499 -23.52 -10.81 5.40
CA ASP A 499 -24.56 -10.24 6.27
C ASP A 499 -24.06 -8.91 6.84
N LEU A 500 -24.43 -7.81 6.16
CA LEU A 500 -23.92 -6.48 6.46
C LEU A 500 -24.77 -5.77 7.55
N PRO A 501 -24.13 -5.06 8.46
CA PRO A 501 -24.83 -4.14 9.35
C PRO A 501 -25.66 -3.11 8.54
N GLY A 502 -26.94 -3.01 8.80
CA GLY A 502 -27.84 -2.10 8.06
C GLY A 502 -28.57 -2.73 6.86
N GLY A 503 -28.34 -4.04 6.62
CA GLY A 503 -29.02 -4.81 5.57
C GLY A 503 -28.22 -4.93 4.26
N PRO A 504 -28.74 -5.68 3.29
CA PRO A 504 -28.06 -5.94 2.02
C PRO A 504 -27.84 -4.63 1.24
N LEU A 505 -26.79 -4.61 0.43
CA LEU A 505 -26.56 -3.57 -0.57
C LEU A 505 -27.68 -3.65 -1.61
N GLN A 506 -28.81 -3.02 -1.35
CA GLN A 506 -29.87 -2.96 -2.35
C GLN A 506 -29.42 -2.05 -3.48
N ALA A 507 -29.49 -2.56 -4.71
CA ALA A 507 -29.50 -1.72 -5.89
C ALA A 507 -30.61 -0.67 -5.69
N GLY A 508 -30.23 0.60 -5.63
CA GLY A 508 -31.21 1.67 -5.62
C GLY A 508 -32.14 1.50 -6.80
N ALA A 509 -33.44 1.46 -6.52
CA ALA A 509 -34.47 1.38 -7.51
C ALA A 509 -34.49 2.62 -8.39
#